data_39feb478b2130db5c02716c779c05a01
#
_entry.id   39feb478b2130db5c02716c779c05a01
#
_cell.length_a   1.000
_cell.length_b   1.000
_cell.length_c   1.000
_cell.angle_alpha   90.00
_cell.angle_beta   90.00
_cell.angle_gamma   90.00
#
_symmetry.space_group_name_H-M   'P 1'
#
loop_
_entity.id
_entity.type
_entity.pdbx_description
1 polymer ?
#
loop_
_entity_poly.entity_id
_entity_poly.type
_entity_poly.pdbx_seq_one_letter_code
_entity_poly.pdbx_strand_id
1 'polypeptide(L)'
;MAMVRSTKGRIASIAATAVLIGVSACSAPGDGGSDSDAGASLAVGIAYEPETLSPLLGYGKDGSSKIFDGLLTQNADLELKPALATTLPDVSEDGLTYTYTLRDGVTFSDGKPLTADDVVFTYETILDPKTNNPSRAELDAIKSVRAKDDHTVVFRLKYRYAPFAGRTVLPIVPEHAADGQDVNTGSFNTKPIGTGPYVLTGWTKGEKLTFKANPDYWGGAPKVKKLTLAIVADDDVRATRLRSGDLDAAILPPHLAGTFKKDTSRKVFAAESADYRAVTLPQGGKVTGDRAVRRALDIAVDRQAIVDSVLDGAGHPAAGPLPATSPYHADGTQRDRDPRRAREILDQAGWKRGSDGIRTKDGTRASFTLWYFSGDKLRQDHALAYASDAKKVGVEVKVQAGTREVVRPRLDRDAMLMGNGNPVDPDYDLYGLLHSSLAGNGWNNMARYDNATVDKALDAARRTADDTERRAAYTEVQRALVEDPGYTFLTLIDHMYVVNDGWSGVTTRVEPHDHGLAGPWWNVEDWKPRA
;
A
#
# COMPACT_ATOMS: atom_id res chain seq x y z
N MET A 1 -24.54 -58.77 28.36
CA MET A 1 -25.01 -60.09 27.84
C MET A 1 -24.78 -60.08 26.35
N ALA A 2 -23.92 -61.00 25.93
CA ALA A 2 -23.67 -61.61 24.64
C ALA A 2 -23.18 -60.69 23.52
N MET A 3 -22.22 -61.02 22.71
CA MET A 3 -21.17 -62.09 22.65
C MET A 3 -20.28 -61.75 21.47
N VAL A 4 -18.98 -61.95 21.69
CA VAL A 4 -17.87 -61.96 20.74
C VAL A 4 -18.14 -62.91 19.58
N ARG A 5 -17.69 -62.56 18.35
CA ARG A 5 -17.15 -63.51 17.41
C ARG A 5 -15.98 -62.93 16.58
N SER A 6 -14.85 -63.54 16.85
CA SER A 6 -13.59 -63.51 16.11
C SER A 6 -13.69 -64.35 14.83
N THR A 7 -13.06 -63.90 13.73
CA THR A 7 -12.64 -64.79 12.65
C THR A 7 -11.24 -64.39 12.18
N LYS A 8 -10.32 -65.31 12.44
CA LYS A 8 -8.96 -65.40 11.88
C LYS A 8 -9.05 -65.93 10.43
N GLY A 9 -8.19 -65.44 9.57
CA GLY A 9 -8.07 -66.04 8.24
C GLY A 9 -6.99 -65.41 7.35
N ARG A 10 -5.84 -66.01 7.44
CA ARG A 10 -4.90 -66.45 6.37
C ARG A 10 -4.04 -65.42 5.63
N ILE A 11 -2.78 -65.55 5.98
CA ILE A 11 -1.58 -65.10 5.25
C ILE A 11 -1.46 -65.89 3.94
N ALA A 12 -1.28 -65.19 2.82
CA ALA A 12 -0.80 -65.77 1.58
C ALA A 12 0.44 -64.99 1.10
N SER A 13 1.57 -65.64 1.21
CA SER A 13 2.84 -65.20 0.64
C SER A 13 2.83 -65.36 -0.86
N ILE A 14 3.12 -64.34 -1.63
CA ILE A 14 3.42 -64.43 -3.06
C ILE A 14 4.85 -63.93 -3.26
N ALA A 15 5.67 -64.83 -3.80
CA ALA A 15 7.06 -64.66 -4.14
C ALA A 15 7.25 -63.67 -5.31
N ALA A 16 8.17 -62.70 -5.17
CA ALA A 16 8.57 -61.80 -6.22
C ALA A 16 9.60 -62.50 -7.14
N THR A 17 9.26 -62.64 -8.42
CA THR A 17 10.20 -63.02 -9.46
C THR A 17 10.75 -61.75 -10.12
N ALA A 18 12.03 -61.48 -9.94
CA ALA A 18 12.73 -60.39 -10.63
C ALA A 18 13.07 -60.80 -12.06
N VAL A 19 12.56 -60.08 -13.05
CA VAL A 19 13.00 -60.17 -14.45
C VAL A 19 13.89 -58.96 -14.74
N LEU A 20 15.17 -59.21 -14.91
CA LEU A 20 16.14 -58.28 -15.47
C LEU A 20 15.98 -58.22 -16.98
N ILE A 21 15.51 -57.11 -17.51
CA ILE A 21 15.59 -56.79 -18.94
C ILE A 21 16.71 -55.76 -19.11
N GLY A 22 17.82 -56.21 -19.68
CA GLY A 22 18.90 -55.34 -20.11
C GLY A 22 18.48 -54.56 -21.36
N VAL A 23 18.53 -53.25 -21.30
CA VAL A 23 18.37 -52.36 -22.46
C VAL A 23 19.74 -51.83 -22.84
N SER A 24 20.24 -52.28 -23.97
CA SER A 24 21.45 -51.80 -24.63
C SER A 24 21.23 -50.34 -25.08
N ALA A 25 22.05 -49.44 -24.59
CA ALA A 25 22.09 -48.08 -25.07
C ALA A 25 22.81 -48.01 -26.43
N CYS A 26 22.10 -47.68 -27.48
CA CYS A 26 22.68 -47.13 -28.70
C CYS A 26 22.77 -45.61 -28.55
N SER A 27 23.98 -45.11 -28.37
CA SER A 27 24.29 -43.68 -28.45
C SER A 27 24.25 -43.24 -29.91
N ALA A 28 23.27 -42.46 -30.29
CA ALA A 28 23.34 -41.59 -31.47
C ALA A 28 23.78 -40.19 -30.99
N PRO A 29 24.69 -39.50 -31.69
CA PRO A 29 25.00 -38.12 -31.38
C PRO A 29 23.83 -37.28 -31.88
N GLY A 30 22.93 -36.94 -30.95
CA GLY A 30 21.91 -35.93 -31.17
C GLY A 30 22.52 -34.57 -30.90
N ASP A 31 22.48 -33.75 -31.90
CA ASP A 31 22.79 -32.31 -31.87
C ASP A 31 22.09 -31.68 -30.65
N GLY A 32 22.86 -31.34 -29.63
CA GLY A 32 22.41 -30.65 -28.46
C GLY A 32 22.23 -29.18 -28.80
N GLY A 33 21.15 -28.85 -29.48
CA GLY A 33 20.62 -27.48 -29.42
C GLY A 33 20.22 -27.24 -27.97
N SER A 34 21.07 -26.54 -27.24
CA SER A 34 20.70 -25.96 -25.94
C SER A 34 19.53 -25.01 -26.20
N ASP A 35 18.33 -25.43 -25.82
CA ASP A 35 17.21 -24.50 -25.60
C ASP A 35 17.63 -23.52 -24.50
N SER A 36 18.46 -22.56 -24.88
CA SER A 36 18.86 -21.40 -24.03
C SER A 36 17.74 -20.38 -23.89
N ASP A 37 16.52 -20.75 -24.26
CA ASP A 37 15.32 -19.91 -24.20
C ASP A 37 14.32 -20.36 -23.12
N ALA A 38 14.75 -21.18 -22.16
CA ALA A 38 14.06 -21.34 -20.89
C ALA A 38 14.21 -20.01 -20.11
N GLY A 39 13.42 -19.02 -20.51
CA GLY A 39 13.53 -17.63 -20.07
C GLY A 39 13.48 -17.51 -18.55
N ALA A 40 14.24 -16.58 -18.00
CA ALA A 40 14.37 -16.31 -16.57
C ALA A 40 13.00 -16.26 -15.88
N SER A 41 12.82 -17.08 -14.85
CA SER A 41 11.60 -17.15 -14.05
C SER A 41 11.87 -16.58 -12.67
N LEU A 42 10.96 -15.73 -12.17
CA LEU A 42 11.04 -15.10 -10.87
C LEU A 42 9.78 -15.43 -10.05
N ALA A 43 9.95 -15.95 -8.83
CA ALA A 43 8.90 -16.21 -7.87
C ALA A 43 9.01 -15.25 -6.68
N VAL A 44 7.99 -14.40 -6.49
CA VAL A 44 7.93 -13.40 -5.43
C VAL A 44 6.85 -13.78 -4.41
N GLY A 45 7.21 -13.83 -3.14
CA GLY A 45 6.26 -14.03 -2.03
C GLY A 45 5.65 -12.71 -1.60
N ILE A 46 4.31 -12.61 -1.69
CA ILE A 46 3.52 -11.47 -1.23
C ILE A 46 2.61 -11.86 -0.08
N ALA A 47 2.33 -10.90 0.83
CA ALA A 47 1.49 -11.14 2.01
C ALA A 47 -0.01 -11.10 1.71
N TYR A 48 -0.42 -10.32 0.73
CA TYR A 48 -1.82 -10.02 0.46
C TYR A 48 -2.21 -10.35 -0.97
N GLU A 49 -3.37 -10.97 -1.12
CA GLU A 49 -4.00 -11.20 -2.41
C GLU A 49 -4.83 -9.98 -2.82
N PRO A 50 -4.69 -9.46 -4.06
CA PRO A 50 -5.57 -8.40 -4.54
C PRO A 50 -7.02 -8.92 -4.65
N GLU A 51 -7.99 -8.10 -4.27
CA GLU A 51 -9.42 -8.43 -4.39
C GLU A 51 -9.84 -8.48 -5.87
N THR A 52 -9.27 -7.58 -6.67
CA THR A 52 -9.48 -7.41 -8.12
C THR A 52 -8.17 -7.05 -8.80
N LEU A 53 -8.11 -7.25 -10.11
CA LEU A 53 -7.03 -6.74 -10.97
C LEU A 53 -7.50 -5.60 -11.88
N SER A 54 -8.71 -5.08 -11.66
CA SER A 54 -9.26 -3.98 -12.46
C SER A 54 -8.91 -2.61 -11.89
N PRO A 55 -8.26 -1.73 -12.65
CA PRO A 55 -8.06 -0.33 -12.27
C PRO A 55 -9.36 0.43 -12.05
N LEU A 56 -10.44 0.01 -12.71
CA LEU A 56 -11.78 0.58 -12.52
C LEU A 56 -12.32 0.37 -11.10
N LEU A 57 -11.70 -0.51 -10.31
CA LEU A 57 -11.97 -0.73 -8.89
C LEU A 57 -10.76 -0.40 -7.99
N GLY A 58 -9.77 0.32 -8.53
CA GLY A 58 -8.64 0.85 -7.77
C GLY A 58 -7.37 0.01 -7.79
N TYR A 59 -7.31 -1.09 -8.56
CA TYR A 59 -6.07 -1.85 -8.69
C TYR A 59 -4.97 -1.03 -9.36
N GLY A 60 -3.81 -0.96 -8.71
CA GLY A 60 -2.64 -0.27 -9.27
C GLY A 60 -2.80 1.24 -9.42
N LYS A 61 -3.73 1.87 -8.71
CA LYS A 61 -4.07 3.31 -8.82
C LYS A 61 -2.87 4.25 -8.69
N ASP A 62 -1.83 3.83 -8.00
CA ASP A 62 -0.61 4.59 -7.77
C ASP A 62 0.52 4.22 -8.78
N GLY A 63 0.17 3.62 -9.92
CA GLY A 63 1.11 3.20 -10.95
C GLY A 63 1.89 1.92 -10.61
N SER A 64 1.48 1.17 -9.60
CA SER A 64 2.16 -0.06 -9.15
C SER A 64 1.83 -1.31 -9.98
N SER A 65 0.88 -1.23 -10.92
CA SER A 65 0.50 -2.37 -11.75
C SER A 65 1.62 -2.78 -12.70
N LYS A 66 1.75 -4.09 -12.95
CA LYS A 66 2.61 -4.64 -14.01
C LYS A 66 1.81 -5.09 -15.24
N ILE A 67 0.48 -4.99 -15.20
CA ILE A 67 -0.43 -5.33 -16.29
C ILE A 67 -0.75 -4.10 -17.14
N PHE A 68 -0.74 -2.92 -16.52
CA PHE A 68 -1.22 -1.68 -17.12
C PHE A 68 -0.20 -0.55 -16.93
N ASP A 69 -0.27 0.45 -17.81
CA ASP A 69 0.42 1.72 -17.65
C ASP A 69 -0.58 2.87 -17.49
N GLY A 70 -0.14 3.96 -16.85
CA GLY A 70 -0.84 5.24 -16.83
C GLY A 70 -0.37 6.18 -17.95
N LEU A 71 -0.93 7.37 -18.03
CA LEU A 71 -0.42 8.43 -18.92
C LEU A 71 1.01 8.82 -18.52
N LEU A 72 1.25 8.91 -17.22
CA LEU A 72 2.56 9.14 -16.62
C LEU A 72 2.95 7.95 -15.73
N THR A 73 4.22 7.90 -15.37
CA THR A 73 4.80 6.98 -14.39
C THR A 73 5.73 7.76 -13.45
N GLN A 74 6.37 7.08 -12.52
CA GLN A 74 7.34 7.64 -11.59
C GLN A 74 8.66 6.90 -11.68
N ASN A 75 9.78 7.64 -11.67
CA ASN A 75 11.12 7.06 -11.57
C ASN A 75 11.47 6.66 -10.11
N ALA A 76 12.72 6.27 -9.88
CA ALA A 76 13.23 5.93 -8.55
C ALA A 76 13.14 7.09 -7.54
N ASP A 77 13.27 8.33 -8.01
CA ASP A 77 13.21 9.55 -7.22
C ASP A 77 11.77 10.09 -7.07
N LEU A 78 10.76 9.32 -7.51
CA LEU A 78 9.33 9.67 -7.53
C LEU A 78 8.96 10.85 -8.44
N GLU A 79 9.89 11.29 -9.30
CA GLU A 79 9.58 12.30 -10.30
C GLU A 79 8.68 11.74 -11.39
N LEU A 80 7.70 12.53 -11.80
CA LEU A 80 6.81 12.17 -12.91
C LEU A 80 7.57 12.09 -14.23
N LYS A 81 7.36 10.99 -14.93
CA LYS A 81 7.93 10.73 -16.26
C LYS A 81 6.81 10.35 -17.23
N PRO A 82 6.97 10.65 -18.53
CA PRO A 82 6.06 10.16 -19.56
C PRO A 82 6.02 8.63 -19.59
N ALA A 83 4.78 8.07 -19.71
CA ALA A 83 4.56 6.64 -19.94
C ALA A 83 3.75 6.45 -21.22
N LEU A 84 2.42 6.27 -21.17
CA LEU A 84 1.60 6.25 -22.39
C LEU A 84 1.55 7.62 -23.08
N ALA A 85 1.73 8.72 -22.35
CA ALA A 85 1.95 10.03 -22.93
C ALA A 85 3.40 10.19 -23.42
N THR A 86 3.62 10.98 -24.46
CA THR A 86 4.96 11.26 -25.04
C THR A 86 5.75 12.25 -24.21
N THR A 87 5.05 13.17 -23.52
CA THR A 87 5.62 14.24 -22.68
C THR A 87 4.79 14.39 -21.40
N LEU A 88 5.26 15.21 -20.46
CA LEU A 88 4.40 15.76 -19.43
C LEU A 88 3.29 16.60 -20.08
N PRO A 89 2.14 16.80 -19.44
CA PRO A 89 1.01 17.51 -20.05
C PRO A 89 1.33 18.98 -20.33
N ASP A 90 0.73 19.50 -21.41
CA ASP A 90 0.61 20.93 -21.60
C ASP A 90 -0.49 21.46 -20.67
N VAL A 91 -0.15 22.41 -19.81
CA VAL A 91 -1.08 22.99 -18.82
C VAL A 91 -1.41 24.43 -19.22
N SER A 92 -2.70 24.76 -19.30
CA SER A 92 -3.15 26.14 -19.59
C SER A 92 -2.74 27.11 -18.46
N GLU A 93 -2.60 28.39 -18.77
CA GLU A 93 -2.20 29.45 -17.81
C GLU A 93 -3.12 29.53 -16.60
N ASP A 94 -4.42 29.27 -16.79
CA ASP A 94 -5.39 29.20 -15.70
C ASP A 94 -5.26 27.93 -14.84
N GLY A 95 -4.42 26.96 -15.24
CA GLY A 95 -4.22 25.68 -14.55
C GLY A 95 -5.44 24.75 -14.57
N LEU A 96 -6.40 24.99 -15.47
CA LEU A 96 -7.65 24.24 -15.53
C LEU A 96 -7.72 23.24 -16.69
N THR A 97 -6.78 23.29 -17.63
CA THR A 97 -6.77 22.39 -18.79
C THR A 97 -5.41 21.69 -18.86
N TYR A 98 -5.45 20.37 -18.95
CA TYR A 98 -4.27 19.50 -19.12
C TYR A 98 -4.44 18.74 -20.43
N THR A 99 -3.48 18.86 -21.32
CA THR A 99 -3.48 18.17 -22.61
C THR A 99 -2.34 17.17 -22.67
N TYR A 100 -2.66 15.92 -22.98
CA TYR A 100 -1.73 14.82 -23.13
C TYR A 100 -1.70 14.35 -24.58
N THR A 101 -0.52 14.11 -25.13
CA THR A 101 -0.31 13.45 -26.42
C THR A 101 0.12 12.02 -26.19
N LEU A 102 -0.62 11.05 -26.69
CA LEU A 102 -0.34 9.62 -26.57
C LEU A 102 0.78 9.19 -27.53
N ARG A 103 1.48 8.11 -27.15
CA ARG A 103 2.47 7.45 -28.02
C ARG A 103 1.79 6.76 -29.17
N ASP A 104 2.40 6.80 -30.34
CA ASP A 104 2.01 5.97 -31.48
C ASP A 104 2.43 4.52 -31.28
N GLY A 105 1.67 3.59 -31.81
CA GLY A 105 2.01 2.18 -31.90
C GLY A 105 1.93 1.38 -30.59
N VAL A 106 1.41 1.96 -29.51
CA VAL A 106 1.15 1.22 -28.28
C VAL A 106 -0.06 0.30 -28.48
N THR A 107 0.09 -0.98 -28.11
CA THR A 107 -1.00 -1.95 -28.17
C THR A 107 -1.29 -2.55 -26.79
N PHE A 108 -2.52 -2.94 -26.58
CA PHE A 108 -2.91 -3.83 -25.49
C PHE A 108 -2.40 -5.24 -25.73
N SER A 109 -2.39 -6.07 -24.69
CA SER A 109 -1.88 -7.45 -24.76
C SER A 109 -2.67 -8.40 -25.67
N ASP A 110 -3.82 -7.97 -26.20
CA ASP A 110 -4.60 -8.64 -27.23
C ASP A 110 -4.32 -8.13 -28.65
N GLY A 111 -3.38 -7.19 -28.81
CA GLY A 111 -2.93 -6.62 -30.07
C GLY A 111 -3.74 -5.43 -30.58
N LYS A 112 -4.80 -4.99 -29.88
CA LYS A 112 -5.56 -3.80 -30.27
C LYS A 112 -4.83 -2.52 -29.88
N PRO A 113 -4.89 -1.46 -30.72
CA PRO A 113 -4.20 -0.20 -30.43
C PRO A 113 -4.83 0.54 -29.24
N LEU A 114 -3.97 1.25 -28.50
CA LEU A 114 -4.38 2.24 -27.51
C LEU A 114 -4.81 3.52 -28.23
N THR A 115 -5.93 4.09 -27.85
CA THR A 115 -6.43 5.38 -28.33
C THR A 115 -6.83 6.30 -27.18
N ALA A 116 -7.11 7.56 -27.50
CA ALA A 116 -7.59 8.54 -26.54
C ALA A 116 -8.96 8.17 -25.95
N ASP A 117 -9.78 7.38 -26.66
CA ASP A 117 -11.08 6.92 -26.18
C ASP A 117 -10.94 5.95 -24.99
N ASP A 118 -9.89 5.11 -24.95
CA ASP A 118 -9.60 4.25 -23.80
C ASP A 118 -9.31 5.07 -22.53
N VAL A 119 -8.63 6.21 -22.70
CA VAL A 119 -8.37 7.13 -21.58
C VAL A 119 -9.68 7.76 -21.12
N VAL A 120 -10.51 8.26 -22.04
CA VAL A 120 -11.82 8.84 -21.74
C VAL A 120 -12.68 7.82 -21.00
N PHE A 121 -12.83 6.63 -21.56
CA PHE A 121 -13.57 5.52 -20.95
C PHE A 121 -13.11 5.24 -19.52
N THR A 122 -11.79 5.13 -19.30
CA THR A 122 -11.23 4.82 -17.99
C THR A 122 -11.66 5.86 -16.95
N TYR A 123 -11.43 7.14 -17.23
CA TYR A 123 -11.72 8.20 -16.26
C TYR A 123 -13.21 8.45 -16.07
N GLU A 124 -14.02 8.39 -17.13
CA GLU A 124 -15.48 8.54 -17.02
C GLU A 124 -16.10 7.40 -16.21
N THR A 125 -15.64 6.16 -16.44
CA THR A 125 -16.09 5.00 -15.67
C THR A 125 -15.74 5.11 -14.18
N ILE A 126 -14.52 5.54 -13.84
CA ILE A 126 -14.13 5.75 -12.44
C ILE A 126 -14.94 6.86 -11.78
N LEU A 127 -15.27 7.91 -12.52
CA LEU A 127 -16.04 9.05 -12.02
C LEU A 127 -17.54 8.76 -11.90
N ASP A 128 -18.06 7.73 -12.55
CA ASP A 128 -19.47 7.34 -12.43
C ASP A 128 -19.78 6.91 -10.98
N PRO A 129 -20.76 7.54 -10.31
CA PRO A 129 -21.18 7.14 -8.97
C PRO A 129 -21.60 5.68 -8.81
N LYS A 130 -21.95 5.00 -9.89
CA LYS A 130 -22.34 3.58 -9.88
C LYS A 130 -21.15 2.63 -9.72
N THR A 131 -19.93 3.09 -9.99
CA THR A 131 -18.72 2.33 -9.72
C THR A 131 -18.31 2.53 -8.26
N ASN A 132 -17.92 1.45 -7.59
CA ASN A 132 -17.43 1.52 -6.22
C ASN A 132 -15.92 1.84 -6.16
N ASN A 133 -15.40 2.62 -7.10
CA ASN A 133 -13.99 2.95 -7.15
C ASN A 133 -13.59 3.86 -5.98
N PRO A 134 -12.62 3.46 -5.13
CA PRO A 134 -12.15 4.28 -4.02
C PRO A 134 -11.47 5.57 -4.47
N SER A 135 -10.90 5.60 -5.69
CA SER A 135 -10.19 6.76 -6.23
C SER A 135 -11.11 7.85 -6.77
N ARG A 136 -12.42 7.62 -6.85
CA ARG A 136 -13.37 8.61 -7.37
C ARG A 136 -13.29 9.96 -6.65
N ALA A 137 -13.19 9.92 -5.32
CA ALA A 137 -13.05 11.15 -4.52
C ALA A 137 -11.71 11.86 -4.76
N GLU A 138 -10.67 11.11 -5.09
CA GLU A 138 -9.34 11.64 -5.39
C GLU A 138 -9.28 12.34 -6.75
N LEU A 139 -10.19 12.00 -7.66
CA LEU A 139 -10.34 12.56 -9.00
C LEU A 139 -11.47 13.61 -9.10
N ASP A 140 -12.04 14.03 -7.98
CA ASP A 140 -13.17 14.97 -7.95
C ASP A 140 -12.87 16.30 -8.65
N ALA A 141 -11.62 16.72 -8.73
CA ALA A 141 -11.23 17.92 -9.47
C ALA A 141 -11.57 17.87 -10.97
N ILE A 142 -11.72 16.67 -11.56
CA ILE A 142 -12.03 16.53 -12.99
C ILE A 142 -13.46 17.00 -13.25
N LYS A 143 -13.60 17.94 -14.18
CA LYS A 143 -14.88 18.39 -14.74
C LYS A 143 -15.27 17.57 -15.96
N SER A 144 -14.33 17.30 -16.84
CA SER A 144 -14.50 16.47 -18.03
C SER A 144 -13.18 15.95 -18.54
N VAL A 145 -13.20 14.81 -19.20
CA VAL A 145 -12.13 14.26 -20.02
C VAL A 145 -12.67 14.05 -21.44
N ARG A 146 -11.87 14.33 -22.47
CA ARG A 146 -12.32 14.21 -23.87
C ARG A 146 -11.15 13.85 -24.78
N ALA A 147 -11.39 12.97 -25.74
CA ALA A 147 -10.55 12.80 -26.90
C ALA A 147 -10.72 14.00 -27.85
N LYS A 148 -9.62 14.60 -28.26
CA LYS A 148 -9.60 15.60 -29.32
C LYS A 148 -9.40 14.94 -30.69
N ASP A 149 -8.62 13.90 -30.72
CA ASP A 149 -8.31 12.96 -31.80
C ASP A 149 -7.81 11.65 -31.16
N ASP A 150 -7.46 10.65 -31.97
CA ASP A 150 -7.05 9.31 -31.48
C ASP A 150 -5.83 9.34 -30.54
N HIS A 151 -5.01 10.40 -30.59
CA HIS A 151 -3.77 10.52 -29.81
C HIS A 151 -3.75 11.73 -28.86
N THR A 152 -4.82 12.50 -28.75
CA THR A 152 -4.84 13.70 -27.90
C THR A 152 -5.98 13.66 -26.90
N VAL A 153 -5.65 13.67 -25.62
CA VAL A 153 -6.60 13.70 -24.51
C VAL A 153 -6.56 15.04 -23.80
N VAL A 154 -7.74 15.61 -23.54
CA VAL A 154 -7.89 16.89 -22.85
C VAL A 154 -8.71 16.71 -21.57
N PHE A 155 -8.09 16.98 -20.44
CA PHE A 155 -8.77 17.08 -19.14
C PHE A 155 -9.10 18.53 -18.85
N ARG A 156 -10.33 18.78 -18.41
CA ARG A 156 -10.74 20.04 -17.80
C ARG A 156 -11.04 19.85 -16.33
N LEU A 157 -10.49 20.71 -15.48
CA LEU A 157 -10.70 20.69 -14.05
C LEU A 157 -11.79 21.69 -13.63
N LYS A 158 -12.46 21.43 -12.52
CA LYS A 158 -13.45 22.31 -11.86
C LYS A 158 -12.77 23.48 -11.14
N TYR A 159 -11.54 23.24 -10.64
CA TYR A 159 -10.70 24.20 -9.91
C TYR A 159 -9.24 23.82 -10.13
N ARG A 160 -8.32 24.75 -9.91
CA ARG A 160 -6.89 24.44 -9.91
C ARG A 160 -6.59 23.32 -8.92
N TYR A 161 -5.95 22.30 -9.40
CA TYR A 161 -5.52 21.18 -8.58
C TYR A 161 -4.06 20.86 -8.91
N ALA A 162 -3.14 21.42 -8.12
CA ALA A 162 -1.70 21.34 -8.35
C ALA A 162 -1.19 19.89 -8.50
N PRO A 163 -1.64 18.91 -7.67
CA PRO A 163 -1.18 17.52 -7.78
C PRO A 163 -1.80 16.73 -8.95
N PHE A 164 -2.61 17.33 -9.83
CA PHE A 164 -3.39 16.59 -10.83
C PHE A 164 -2.56 15.68 -11.73
N ALA A 165 -1.42 16.17 -12.23
CA ALA A 165 -0.56 15.38 -13.12
C ALA A 165 -0.12 14.05 -12.47
N GLY A 166 0.18 14.05 -11.18
CA GLY A 166 0.54 12.83 -10.44
C GLY A 166 -0.61 11.83 -10.30
N ARG A 167 -1.86 12.27 -10.43
CA ARG A 167 -3.02 11.35 -10.47
C ARG A 167 -3.15 10.61 -11.81
N THR A 168 -2.45 11.04 -12.84
CA THR A 168 -2.49 10.40 -14.17
C THR A 168 -1.49 9.25 -14.34
N VAL A 169 -0.86 8.82 -13.24
CA VAL A 169 -0.21 7.49 -13.14
C VAL A 169 -1.24 6.35 -13.04
N LEU A 170 -2.51 6.69 -12.82
CA LEU A 170 -3.62 5.74 -12.79
C LEU A 170 -3.66 4.94 -14.11
N PRO A 171 -3.73 3.59 -14.03
CA PRO A 171 -3.68 2.71 -15.19
C PRO A 171 -4.85 2.90 -16.16
N ILE A 172 -4.56 2.86 -17.47
CA ILE A 172 -5.56 2.96 -18.54
C ILE A 172 -6.12 1.59 -18.89
N VAL A 173 -7.43 1.50 -19.00
CA VAL A 173 -8.21 0.29 -19.28
C VAL A 173 -8.72 0.32 -20.72
N PRO A 174 -8.59 -0.78 -21.49
CA PRO A 174 -9.15 -0.85 -22.85
C PRO A 174 -10.68 -0.81 -22.84
N GLU A 175 -11.27 0.18 -23.49
CA GLU A 175 -12.73 0.30 -23.64
C GLU A 175 -13.33 -0.98 -24.21
N HIS A 176 -12.77 -1.47 -25.33
CA HIS A 176 -13.29 -2.63 -26.05
C HIS A 176 -13.36 -3.94 -25.23
N ALA A 177 -12.60 -4.03 -24.13
CA ALA A 177 -12.58 -5.22 -23.28
C ALA A 177 -13.37 -5.05 -21.99
N ALA A 178 -13.62 -3.82 -21.57
CA ALA A 178 -14.31 -3.52 -20.30
C ALA A 178 -15.70 -2.94 -20.48
N ASP A 179 -15.97 -2.24 -21.58
CA ASP A 179 -17.31 -1.69 -21.86
C ASP A 179 -18.37 -2.81 -21.97
N GLY A 180 -19.58 -2.48 -21.56
CA GLY A 180 -20.71 -3.43 -21.54
C GLY A 180 -20.64 -4.49 -20.44
N GLN A 181 -19.57 -4.55 -19.64
CA GLN A 181 -19.49 -5.39 -18.45
C GLN A 181 -19.94 -4.63 -17.20
N ASP A 182 -20.49 -5.34 -16.22
CA ASP A 182 -20.67 -4.77 -14.88
C ASP A 182 -19.30 -4.58 -14.23
N VAL A 183 -18.93 -3.33 -13.91
CA VAL A 183 -17.60 -2.98 -13.39
C VAL A 183 -17.31 -3.71 -12.09
N ASN A 184 -18.31 -3.94 -11.24
CA ASN A 184 -18.12 -4.55 -9.92
C ASN A 184 -17.97 -6.08 -10.00
N THR A 185 -18.56 -6.74 -10.99
CA THR A 185 -18.65 -8.21 -11.07
C THR A 185 -18.17 -8.81 -12.38
N GLY A 186 -17.83 -7.98 -13.36
CA GLY A 186 -17.41 -8.41 -14.70
C GLY A 186 -16.12 -9.23 -14.72
N SER A 187 -15.94 -10.00 -15.79
CA SER A 187 -14.78 -10.87 -15.96
C SER A 187 -13.45 -10.10 -16.07
N PHE A 188 -13.48 -8.84 -16.46
CA PHE A 188 -12.30 -7.97 -16.53
C PHE A 188 -11.58 -7.86 -15.17
N ASN A 189 -12.31 -8.01 -14.06
CA ASN A 189 -11.76 -7.98 -12.71
C ASN A 189 -10.75 -9.11 -12.41
N THR A 190 -10.82 -10.21 -13.18
CA THR A 190 -9.96 -11.39 -12.99
C THR A 190 -9.18 -11.80 -14.23
N LYS A 191 -9.53 -11.23 -15.38
CA LYS A 191 -8.89 -11.50 -16.69
C LYS A 191 -8.60 -10.18 -17.42
N PRO A 192 -7.73 -9.35 -16.82
CA PRO A 192 -7.44 -8.03 -17.37
C PRO A 192 -6.62 -8.12 -18.65
N ILE A 193 -6.84 -7.13 -19.52
CA ILE A 193 -6.04 -6.83 -20.71
C ILE A 193 -5.46 -5.44 -20.49
N GLY A 194 -4.15 -5.26 -20.66
CA GLY A 194 -3.49 -3.98 -20.44
C GLY A 194 -2.30 -3.77 -21.37
N THR A 195 -1.66 -2.60 -21.26
CA THR A 195 -0.50 -2.19 -22.06
C THR A 195 0.84 -2.55 -21.41
N GLY A 196 0.82 -3.04 -20.17
CA GLY A 196 1.98 -3.15 -19.30
C GLY A 196 3.00 -4.23 -19.70
N PRO A 197 4.12 -4.29 -18.96
CA PRO A 197 5.24 -5.18 -19.23
C PRO A 197 4.92 -6.67 -19.06
N TYR A 198 3.83 -7.00 -18.33
CA TYR A 198 3.45 -8.40 -18.08
C TYR A 198 1.98 -8.66 -18.40
N VAL A 199 1.72 -9.86 -18.92
CA VAL A 199 0.39 -10.37 -19.24
C VAL A 199 0.03 -11.46 -18.24
N LEU A 200 -1.13 -11.35 -17.60
CA LEU A 200 -1.66 -12.37 -16.68
C LEU A 200 -1.93 -13.67 -17.46
N THR A 201 -1.40 -14.78 -16.96
CA THR A 201 -1.63 -16.12 -17.54
C THR A 201 -2.45 -17.02 -16.64
N GLY A 202 -2.57 -16.69 -15.36
CA GLY A 202 -3.39 -17.43 -14.42
C GLY A 202 -3.50 -16.77 -13.06
N TRP A 203 -4.64 -16.98 -12.42
CA TRP A 203 -4.88 -16.60 -11.04
C TRP A 203 -5.55 -17.73 -10.29
N THR A 204 -4.79 -18.41 -9.43
CA THR A 204 -5.32 -19.39 -8.49
C THR A 204 -5.54 -18.67 -7.17
N LYS A 205 -6.80 -18.41 -6.85
CA LYS A 205 -7.20 -17.69 -5.63
C LYS A 205 -6.63 -18.34 -4.38
N GLY A 206 -6.05 -17.49 -3.49
CA GLY A 206 -5.40 -17.93 -2.25
C GLY A 206 -4.02 -18.57 -2.44
N GLU A 207 -3.55 -18.74 -3.68
CA GLU A 207 -2.28 -19.43 -3.95
C GLU A 207 -1.29 -18.56 -4.74
N LYS A 208 -1.64 -18.12 -5.95
CA LYS A 208 -0.70 -17.37 -6.81
C LYS A 208 -1.37 -16.67 -7.98
N LEU A 209 -0.66 -15.65 -8.47
CA LEU A 209 -0.84 -15.07 -9.80
C LEU A 209 0.38 -15.41 -10.65
N THR A 210 0.17 -15.76 -11.93
CA THR A 210 1.24 -16.05 -12.87
C THR A 210 1.15 -15.13 -14.08
N PHE A 211 2.31 -14.67 -14.53
CA PHE A 211 2.43 -13.74 -15.64
C PHE A 211 3.51 -14.19 -16.61
N LYS A 212 3.35 -13.86 -17.87
CA LYS A 212 4.40 -13.89 -18.89
C LYS A 212 4.82 -12.47 -19.26
N ALA A 213 6.08 -12.29 -19.63
CA ALA A 213 6.54 -11.03 -20.20
C ALA A 213 5.73 -10.70 -21.45
N ASN A 214 5.40 -9.42 -21.62
CA ASN A 214 4.84 -8.89 -22.85
C ASN A 214 5.99 -8.66 -23.86
N PRO A 215 6.10 -9.43 -24.96
CA PRO A 215 7.18 -9.25 -25.90
C PRO A 215 7.09 -7.93 -26.68
N ASP A 216 5.88 -7.39 -26.82
CA ASP A 216 5.56 -6.19 -27.58
C ASP A 216 5.39 -4.96 -26.67
N TYR A 217 5.92 -5.05 -25.44
CA TYR A 217 5.84 -3.93 -24.50
C TYR A 217 6.57 -2.69 -25.06
N TRP A 218 5.87 -1.58 -25.12
CA TRP A 218 6.38 -0.32 -25.69
C TRP A 218 7.66 0.19 -25.00
N GLY A 219 7.84 -0.11 -23.69
CA GLY A 219 9.04 0.19 -22.92
C GLY A 219 10.19 -0.80 -23.10
N GLY A 220 10.01 -1.84 -23.93
CA GLY A 220 10.98 -2.91 -24.17
C GLY A 220 10.64 -4.20 -23.43
N ALA A 221 10.81 -5.33 -24.08
CA ALA A 221 10.44 -6.64 -23.56
C ALA A 221 11.20 -6.99 -22.26
N PRO A 222 10.50 -7.34 -21.15
CA PRO A 222 11.13 -7.75 -19.90
C PRO A 222 12.08 -8.94 -20.06
N LYS A 223 13.16 -8.93 -19.28
CA LYS A 223 14.13 -10.06 -19.27
C LYS A 223 13.66 -11.21 -18.37
N VAL A 224 12.90 -10.91 -17.32
CA VAL A 224 12.18 -11.91 -16.52
C VAL A 224 11.00 -12.38 -17.37
N LYS A 225 11.10 -13.58 -17.96
CA LYS A 225 10.10 -14.09 -18.91
C LYS A 225 8.83 -14.60 -18.23
N LYS A 226 8.97 -15.09 -17.00
CA LYS A 226 7.85 -15.58 -16.18
C LYS A 226 7.94 -14.97 -14.78
N LEU A 227 6.89 -14.26 -14.37
CA LEU A 227 6.74 -13.73 -13.02
C LEU A 227 5.63 -14.49 -12.30
N THR A 228 5.90 -14.96 -11.09
CA THR A 228 4.90 -15.56 -10.20
C THR A 228 4.82 -14.76 -8.91
N LEU A 229 3.64 -14.27 -8.57
CA LEU A 229 3.35 -13.70 -7.25
C LEU A 229 2.68 -14.80 -6.42
N ALA A 230 3.42 -15.39 -5.48
CA ALA A 230 2.94 -16.42 -4.58
C ALA A 230 2.29 -15.76 -3.34
N ILE A 231 1.03 -16.05 -3.08
CA ILE A 231 0.28 -15.52 -1.94
C ILE A 231 0.62 -16.35 -0.71
N VAL A 232 1.36 -15.76 0.22
CA VAL A 232 1.81 -16.42 1.46
C VAL A 232 1.59 -15.44 2.62
N ALA A 233 0.40 -15.49 3.21
CA ALA A 233 -0.01 -14.52 4.24
C ALA A 233 0.81 -14.65 5.54
N ASP A 234 1.21 -15.88 5.90
CA ASP A 234 2.01 -16.12 7.08
C ASP A 234 3.49 -15.77 6.83
N ASP A 235 4.03 -14.90 7.65
CA ASP A 235 5.38 -14.34 7.49
C ASP A 235 6.48 -15.40 7.70
N ASP A 236 6.31 -16.32 8.66
CA ASP A 236 7.27 -17.40 8.94
C ASP A 236 7.30 -18.43 7.82
N VAL A 237 6.13 -18.78 7.28
CA VAL A 237 6.02 -19.64 6.09
C VAL A 237 6.67 -18.97 4.89
N ARG A 238 6.46 -17.68 4.70
CA ARG A 238 7.05 -16.93 3.58
C ARG A 238 8.58 -16.88 3.70
N ALA A 239 9.11 -16.62 4.90
CA ALA A 239 10.55 -16.67 5.17
C ALA A 239 11.13 -18.08 4.98
N THR A 240 10.40 -19.14 5.34
CA THR A 240 10.82 -20.53 5.15
C THR A 240 10.89 -20.90 3.68
N ARG A 241 9.88 -20.54 2.89
CA ARG A 241 9.86 -20.77 1.44
C ARG A 241 10.96 -20.00 0.70
N LEU A 242 11.32 -18.82 1.21
CA LEU A 242 12.46 -18.10 0.67
C LEU A 242 13.80 -18.80 1.01
N ARG A 243 13.95 -19.39 2.22
CA ARG A 243 15.14 -20.16 2.59
C ARG A 243 15.29 -21.45 1.77
N SER A 244 14.18 -22.13 1.48
CA SER A 244 14.19 -23.37 0.67
C SER A 244 14.48 -23.13 -0.81
N GLY A 245 14.38 -21.87 -1.29
CA GLY A 245 14.50 -21.52 -2.70
C GLY A 245 13.20 -21.68 -3.50
N ASP A 246 12.07 -21.92 -2.84
CA ASP A 246 10.74 -21.92 -3.49
C ASP A 246 10.31 -20.49 -3.92
N LEU A 247 10.91 -19.48 -3.31
CA LEU A 247 10.76 -18.07 -3.64
C LEU A 247 12.13 -17.46 -3.93
N ASP A 248 12.19 -16.59 -4.92
CA ASP A 248 13.39 -15.81 -5.26
C ASP A 248 13.44 -14.50 -4.47
N ALA A 249 12.29 -13.96 -4.13
CA ALA A 249 12.16 -12.72 -3.39
C ALA A 249 10.92 -12.70 -2.49
N ALA A 250 10.95 -11.94 -1.40
CA ALA A 250 9.79 -11.74 -0.54
C ALA A 250 9.88 -10.44 0.26
N ILE A 251 8.70 -9.85 0.57
CA ILE A 251 8.55 -8.87 1.65
C ILE A 251 8.47 -9.63 2.98
N LEU A 252 9.23 -9.18 3.98
CA LEU A 252 9.25 -9.80 5.31
C LEU A 252 9.21 -8.71 6.40
N PRO A 253 8.61 -9.00 7.57
CA PRO A 253 8.78 -8.15 8.73
C PRO A 253 10.25 -7.99 9.11
N PRO A 254 10.65 -6.85 9.74
CA PRO A 254 12.05 -6.55 10.03
C PRO A 254 12.82 -7.66 10.75
N HIS A 255 12.22 -8.26 11.79
CA HIS A 255 12.84 -9.34 12.56
C HIS A 255 13.14 -10.59 11.74
N LEU A 256 12.28 -10.94 10.78
CA LEU A 256 12.50 -12.07 9.87
C LEU A 256 13.52 -11.73 8.78
N ALA A 257 13.42 -10.54 8.17
CA ALA A 257 14.40 -10.06 7.19
C ALA A 257 15.80 -10.00 7.79
N GLY A 258 15.92 -9.59 9.04
CA GLY A 258 17.18 -9.57 9.81
C GLY A 258 17.91 -10.92 9.86
N THR A 259 17.15 -12.04 9.82
CA THR A 259 17.74 -13.39 9.84
C THR A 259 18.52 -13.73 8.56
N PHE A 260 18.30 -13.00 7.47
CA PHE A 260 18.97 -13.18 6.18
C PHE A 260 20.21 -12.31 6.00
N LYS A 261 20.50 -11.35 6.92
CA LYS A 261 21.65 -10.44 6.79
C LYS A 261 23.02 -11.14 6.69
N LYS A 262 23.14 -12.38 7.17
CA LYS A 262 24.37 -13.20 7.10
C LYS A 262 24.36 -14.20 5.96
N ASP A 263 23.28 -14.31 5.23
CA ASP A 263 23.15 -15.22 4.09
C ASP A 263 23.71 -14.55 2.83
N THR A 264 24.86 -15.02 2.37
CA THR A 264 25.55 -14.44 1.20
C THR A 264 24.86 -14.75 -0.13
N SER A 265 23.92 -15.69 -0.16
CA SER A 265 23.11 -16.03 -1.35
C SER A 265 21.90 -15.10 -1.53
N ARG A 266 21.68 -14.18 -0.59
CA ARG A 266 20.55 -13.25 -0.58
C ARG A 266 20.96 -11.85 -0.18
N LYS A 267 20.21 -10.86 -0.68
CA LYS A 267 20.36 -9.47 -0.30
C LYS A 267 19.13 -9.01 0.45
N VAL A 268 19.36 -8.29 1.55
CA VAL A 268 18.30 -7.60 2.30
C VAL A 268 18.31 -6.13 1.90
N PHE A 269 17.16 -5.65 1.46
CA PHE A 269 16.94 -4.25 1.14
C PHE A 269 15.99 -3.65 2.19
N ALA A 270 16.32 -2.49 2.71
CA ALA A 270 15.42 -1.65 3.47
C ALA A 270 14.99 -0.51 2.55
N ALA A 271 13.73 -0.45 2.20
CA ALA A 271 13.16 0.65 1.44
C ALA A 271 12.53 1.64 2.41
N GLU A 272 13.04 2.86 2.45
CA GLU A 272 12.37 3.95 3.17
C GLU A 272 10.94 4.09 2.67
N SER A 273 10.02 4.47 3.55
CA SER A 273 8.65 4.69 3.14
C SER A 273 8.02 5.90 3.83
N ALA A 274 6.94 6.41 3.23
CA ALA A 274 6.03 7.32 3.89
C ALA A 274 4.98 6.58 4.76
N ASP A 275 5.05 5.25 4.83
CA ASP A 275 4.09 4.42 5.54
C ASP A 275 4.20 4.61 7.06
N TYR A 276 3.34 5.45 7.61
CA TYR A 276 3.28 5.64 9.05
C TYR A 276 2.28 4.71 9.73
N ARG A 277 2.52 4.48 11.02
CA ARG A 277 1.52 3.94 11.94
C ARG A 277 1.05 5.03 12.87
N ALA A 278 -0.27 5.16 12.99
CA ALA A 278 -0.91 6.17 13.85
C ALA A 278 -2.13 5.61 14.57
N VAL A 279 -2.40 6.17 15.74
CA VAL A 279 -3.64 5.93 16.49
C VAL A 279 -4.61 7.07 16.20
N THR A 280 -5.80 6.75 15.66
CA THR A 280 -6.87 7.75 15.52
C THR A 280 -7.41 8.13 16.89
N LEU A 281 -7.71 9.40 17.10
CA LEU A 281 -8.30 9.91 18.34
C LEU A 281 -9.64 10.60 18.03
N PRO A 282 -10.75 9.84 17.86
CA PRO A 282 -12.03 10.38 17.42
C PRO A 282 -12.51 11.52 18.30
N GLN A 283 -12.81 12.68 17.70
CA GLN A 283 -13.29 13.85 18.43
C GLN A 283 -14.70 13.66 19.02
N GLY A 284 -15.48 12.74 18.48
CA GLY A 284 -16.77 12.32 19.04
C GLY A 284 -16.69 11.35 20.23
N GLY A 285 -15.50 10.84 20.56
CA GLY A 285 -15.29 9.91 21.67
C GLY A 285 -15.40 10.60 23.04
N LYS A 286 -15.96 9.93 24.04
CA LYS A 286 -16.13 10.48 25.40
C LYS A 286 -14.80 10.87 26.07
N VAL A 287 -13.71 10.20 25.77
CA VAL A 287 -12.37 10.44 26.32
C VAL A 287 -11.49 11.11 25.30
N THR A 288 -11.43 10.59 24.08
CA THR A 288 -10.63 11.13 22.97
C THR A 288 -11.16 12.46 22.44
N GLY A 289 -12.43 12.81 22.71
CA GLY A 289 -13.00 14.13 22.42
C GLY A 289 -12.38 15.25 23.24
N ASP A 290 -11.82 14.98 24.43
CA ASP A 290 -11.11 15.97 25.22
C ASP A 290 -9.72 16.26 24.63
N ARG A 291 -9.50 17.48 24.14
CA ARG A 291 -8.23 17.94 23.54
C ARG A 291 -7.03 17.72 24.49
N ALA A 292 -7.23 17.91 25.80
CA ALA A 292 -6.15 17.69 26.76
C ALA A 292 -5.71 16.24 26.81
N VAL A 293 -6.66 15.30 26.68
CA VAL A 293 -6.34 13.87 26.59
C VAL A 293 -5.57 13.57 25.31
N ARG A 294 -6.00 14.09 24.15
CA ARG A 294 -5.30 13.88 22.89
C ARG A 294 -3.86 14.41 22.95
N ARG A 295 -3.67 15.65 23.45
CA ARG A 295 -2.32 16.25 23.63
C ARG A 295 -1.44 15.45 24.60
N ALA A 296 -2.01 15.01 25.72
CA ALA A 296 -1.27 14.24 26.70
C ALA A 296 -0.84 12.88 26.15
N LEU A 297 -1.70 12.19 25.42
CA LEU A 297 -1.39 10.91 24.79
C LEU A 297 -0.28 11.07 23.74
N ASP A 298 -0.33 12.12 22.95
CA ASP A 298 0.64 12.34 21.89
C ASP A 298 2.08 12.54 22.41
N ILE A 299 2.26 13.28 23.52
CA ILE A 299 3.58 13.50 24.14
C ILE A 299 3.99 12.42 25.16
N ALA A 300 3.08 11.50 25.51
CA ALA A 300 3.39 10.40 26.43
C ALA A 300 4.15 9.25 25.76
N VAL A 301 3.98 9.07 24.46
CA VAL A 301 4.46 7.91 23.70
C VAL A 301 5.96 7.92 23.50
N ASP A 302 6.59 6.78 23.77
CA ASP A 302 8.00 6.51 23.47
C ASP A 302 8.15 5.94 22.04
N ARG A 303 8.18 6.83 21.07
CA ARG A 303 8.26 6.48 19.66
C ARG A 303 9.53 5.72 19.30
N GLN A 304 10.66 6.13 19.90
CA GLN A 304 11.93 5.46 19.67
C GLN A 304 11.91 4.03 20.23
N ALA A 305 11.35 3.83 21.43
CA ALA A 305 11.23 2.48 21.99
C ALA A 305 10.32 1.57 21.14
N ILE A 306 9.30 2.15 20.45
CA ILE A 306 8.48 1.38 19.49
C ILE A 306 9.33 1.00 18.28
N VAL A 307 10.10 1.92 17.69
CA VAL A 307 11.02 1.60 16.58
C VAL A 307 11.98 0.48 16.97
N ASP A 308 12.60 0.59 18.14
CA ASP A 308 13.60 -0.38 18.60
C ASP A 308 12.99 -1.76 18.88
N SER A 309 11.80 -1.81 19.53
CA SER A 309 11.22 -3.07 20.03
C SER A 309 10.22 -3.74 19.08
N VAL A 310 9.55 -2.97 18.23
CA VAL A 310 8.52 -3.48 17.31
C VAL A 310 9.05 -3.59 15.89
N LEU A 311 9.90 -2.63 15.47
CA LEU A 311 10.44 -2.59 14.10
C LEU A 311 11.88 -3.13 14.01
N ASP A 312 12.49 -3.60 15.13
CA ASP A 312 13.89 -4.04 15.14
C ASP A 312 14.84 -3.00 14.50
N GLY A 313 14.54 -1.71 14.72
CA GLY A 313 15.27 -0.58 14.16
C GLY A 313 14.99 -0.27 12.69
N ALA A 314 14.08 -0.99 12.01
CA ALA A 314 13.73 -0.73 10.61
C ALA A 314 12.58 0.27 10.52
N GLY A 315 12.92 1.54 10.68
CA GLY A 315 11.97 2.66 10.62
C GLY A 315 12.42 3.85 11.47
N HIS A 316 11.55 4.84 11.57
CA HIS A 316 11.83 6.09 12.24
C HIS A 316 10.66 6.52 13.14
N PRO A 317 10.92 7.25 14.25
CA PRO A 317 9.86 7.90 15.02
C PRO A 317 9.07 8.87 14.15
N ALA A 318 7.74 8.82 14.20
CA ALA A 318 6.87 9.75 13.49
C ALA A 318 6.15 10.68 14.46
N ALA A 319 6.43 11.98 14.38
CA ALA A 319 5.71 13.00 15.14
C ALA A 319 4.54 13.63 14.35
N GLY A 320 4.45 13.31 13.08
CA GLY A 320 3.43 13.81 12.15
C GLY A 320 3.28 12.88 10.95
N PRO A 321 2.42 13.25 10.00
CA PRO A 321 2.13 12.42 8.81
C PRO A 321 3.22 12.48 7.74
N LEU A 322 4.09 13.48 7.77
CA LEU A 322 5.13 13.66 6.76
C LEU A 322 6.49 13.24 7.31
N PRO A 323 7.25 12.41 6.57
CA PRO A 323 8.62 12.07 6.93
C PRO A 323 9.53 13.31 6.93
N ALA A 324 10.59 13.30 7.72
CA ALA A 324 11.55 14.41 7.79
C ALA A 324 12.25 14.69 6.44
N THR A 325 12.29 13.69 5.55
CA THR A 325 12.83 13.81 4.20
C THR A 325 11.86 14.48 3.22
N SER A 326 10.59 14.65 3.58
CA SER A 326 9.61 15.34 2.73
C SER A 326 9.97 16.83 2.57
N PRO A 327 9.96 17.37 1.34
CA PRO A 327 10.18 18.79 1.11
C PRO A 327 9.10 19.68 1.76
N TYR A 328 8.01 19.10 2.22
CA TYR A 328 6.89 19.78 2.92
C TYR A 328 6.91 19.54 4.43
N HIS A 329 7.93 18.87 4.97
CA HIS A 329 8.09 18.71 6.41
C HIS A 329 8.31 20.08 7.08
N ALA A 330 7.64 20.31 8.21
CA ALA A 330 7.75 21.55 8.95
C ALA A 330 8.66 21.38 10.17
N ASP A 331 9.72 22.16 10.24
CA ASP A 331 10.61 22.19 11.39
C ASP A 331 9.86 22.64 12.65
N GLY A 332 10.26 22.08 13.81
CA GLY A 332 9.68 22.43 15.11
C GLY A 332 8.31 21.77 15.37
N THR A 333 7.89 20.82 14.54
CA THR A 333 6.68 20.01 14.75
C THR A 333 6.96 18.67 15.40
N GLN A 334 8.23 18.34 15.68
CA GLN A 334 8.63 17.19 16.47
C GLN A 334 8.05 17.29 17.88
N ARG A 335 7.71 16.15 18.44
CA ARG A 335 7.17 16.03 19.79
C ARG A 335 8.06 15.13 20.61
N ASP A 336 8.85 15.76 21.48
CA ASP A 336 9.63 15.02 22.45
C ASP A 336 8.70 14.31 23.43
N ARG A 337 9.10 13.11 23.82
CA ARG A 337 8.41 12.38 24.86
C ARG A 337 8.51 13.09 26.19
N ASP A 338 7.37 13.48 26.76
CA ASP A 338 7.30 14.08 28.11
C ASP A 338 6.09 13.55 28.91
N PRO A 339 6.21 12.36 29.54
CA PRO A 339 5.12 11.80 30.35
C PRO A 339 4.83 12.64 31.62
N ARG A 340 5.76 13.47 32.09
CA ARG A 340 5.52 14.37 33.21
C ARG A 340 4.58 15.49 32.75
N ARG A 341 4.91 16.15 31.65
CA ARG A 341 4.06 17.20 31.05
C ARG A 341 2.69 16.66 30.64
N ALA A 342 2.63 15.44 30.13
CA ALA A 342 1.36 14.76 29.82
C ALA A 342 0.45 14.65 31.06
N ARG A 343 1.01 14.27 32.22
CA ARG A 343 0.25 14.23 33.48
C ARG A 343 -0.22 15.61 33.93
N GLU A 344 0.65 16.62 33.84
CA GLU A 344 0.29 18.00 34.16
C GLU A 344 -0.87 18.52 33.29
N ILE A 345 -0.86 18.26 31.99
CA ILE A 345 -1.95 18.62 31.07
C ILE A 345 -3.27 17.99 31.53
N LEU A 346 -3.25 16.70 31.88
CA LEU A 346 -4.43 15.99 32.35
C LEU A 346 -4.91 16.53 33.71
N ASP A 347 -4.00 16.84 34.63
CA ASP A 347 -4.35 17.41 35.95
C ASP A 347 -5.00 18.78 35.79
N GLN A 348 -4.44 19.66 34.95
CA GLN A 348 -4.98 21.00 34.64
C GLN A 348 -6.36 20.93 33.98
N ALA A 349 -6.59 19.88 33.17
CA ALA A 349 -7.89 19.62 32.53
C ALA A 349 -8.93 18.97 33.44
N GLY A 350 -8.60 18.71 34.71
CA GLY A 350 -9.51 18.13 35.70
C GLY A 350 -9.59 16.61 35.70
N TRP A 351 -8.71 15.91 34.99
CA TRP A 351 -8.60 14.47 35.03
C TRP A 351 -7.84 14.00 36.28
N LYS A 352 -8.55 13.59 37.32
CA LYS A 352 -7.98 13.19 38.60
C LYS A 352 -7.59 11.73 38.62
N ARG A 353 -6.43 11.39 39.16
CA ARG A 353 -5.91 10.03 39.24
C ARG A 353 -6.67 9.23 40.32
N GLY A 354 -7.23 8.09 39.95
CA GLY A 354 -7.85 7.14 40.87
C GLY A 354 -6.84 6.26 41.61
N SER A 355 -7.34 5.48 42.57
CA SER A 355 -6.52 4.52 43.37
C SER A 355 -5.92 3.39 42.53
N ASP A 356 -6.56 3.05 41.41
CA ASP A 356 -6.08 2.06 40.42
C ASP A 356 -5.11 2.65 39.39
N GLY A 357 -4.79 3.94 39.54
CA GLY A 357 -3.87 4.68 38.67
C GLY A 357 -4.51 5.25 37.42
N ILE A 358 -5.78 4.92 37.10
CA ILE A 358 -6.50 5.48 35.95
C ILE A 358 -7.25 6.74 36.37
N ARG A 359 -7.30 7.70 35.46
CA ARG A 359 -7.90 9.01 35.72
C ARG A 359 -9.43 9.00 35.51
N THR A 360 -10.09 9.94 36.18
CA THR A 360 -11.53 10.19 36.02
C THR A 360 -11.79 11.70 35.96
N LYS A 361 -12.78 12.11 35.18
CA LYS A 361 -13.29 13.49 35.12
C LYS A 361 -14.80 13.43 35.00
N ASP A 362 -15.52 14.13 35.87
CA ASP A 362 -16.99 14.20 35.89
C ASP A 362 -17.67 12.81 35.81
N GLY A 363 -17.15 11.84 36.56
CA GLY A 363 -17.62 10.46 36.57
C GLY A 363 -17.17 9.62 35.37
N THR A 364 -16.57 10.22 34.37
CA THR A 364 -16.05 9.49 33.19
C THR A 364 -14.65 8.97 33.46
N ARG A 365 -14.46 7.66 33.36
CA ARG A 365 -13.13 7.01 33.43
C ARG A 365 -12.34 7.26 32.14
N ALA A 366 -11.07 7.61 32.26
CA ALA A 366 -10.15 7.78 31.13
C ALA A 366 -9.83 6.42 30.49
N SER A 367 -10.80 5.86 29.79
CA SER A 367 -10.70 4.54 29.15
C SER A 367 -11.39 4.55 27.79
N PHE A 368 -10.69 4.03 26.75
CA PHE A 368 -11.25 3.87 25.41
C PHE A 368 -10.73 2.60 24.74
N THR A 369 -11.40 2.16 23.66
CA THR A 369 -10.99 1.00 22.86
C THR A 369 -10.11 1.44 21.71
N LEU A 370 -9.03 0.69 21.48
CA LEU A 370 -8.15 0.81 20.32
C LEU A 370 -8.24 -0.49 19.50
N TRP A 371 -8.77 -0.38 18.30
CA TRP A 371 -8.90 -1.49 17.37
C TRP A 371 -7.67 -1.63 16.47
N TYR A 372 -7.37 -2.87 16.09
CA TYR A 372 -6.49 -3.21 14.99
C TYR A 372 -7.10 -4.37 14.18
N PHE A 373 -6.67 -4.58 12.93
CA PHE A 373 -7.21 -5.67 12.12
C PHE A 373 -6.69 -7.03 12.59
N SER A 374 -7.62 -8.00 12.71
CA SER A 374 -7.30 -9.37 13.08
C SER A 374 -6.25 -9.98 12.15
N GLY A 375 -5.23 -10.62 12.72
CA GLY A 375 -4.12 -11.21 11.97
C GLY A 375 -2.93 -10.26 11.71
N ASP A 376 -3.08 -8.95 11.94
CA ASP A 376 -2.00 -7.98 11.77
C ASP A 376 -1.17 -7.86 13.07
N LYS A 377 -0.14 -8.69 13.16
CA LYS A 377 0.77 -8.73 14.33
C LYS A 377 1.51 -7.43 14.53
N LEU A 378 1.95 -6.78 13.45
CA LEU A 378 2.69 -5.54 13.53
C LEU A 378 1.82 -4.41 14.13
N ARG A 379 0.56 -4.28 13.69
CA ARG A 379 -0.38 -3.32 14.29
C ARG A 379 -0.74 -3.68 15.72
N GLN A 380 -0.85 -4.96 16.06
CA GLN A 380 -1.06 -5.42 17.44
C GLN A 380 0.05 -4.93 18.37
N ASP A 381 1.31 -5.12 17.98
CA ASP A 381 2.46 -4.77 18.82
C ASP A 381 2.58 -3.24 19.01
N HIS A 382 2.34 -2.45 17.98
CA HIS A 382 2.22 -0.99 18.10
C HIS A 382 1.10 -0.58 19.07
N ALA A 383 -0.08 -1.19 18.97
CA ALA A 383 -1.21 -0.88 19.83
C ALA A 383 -0.93 -1.21 21.30
N LEU A 384 -0.26 -2.33 21.58
CA LEU A 384 0.13 -2.72 22.93
C LEU A 384 1.20 -1.79 23.52
N ALA A 385 2.19 -1.38 22.74
CA ALA A 385 3.20 -0.41 23.16
C ALA A 385 2.56 0.94 23.49
N TYR A 386 1.68 1.45 22.61
CA TYR A 386 0.92 2.67 22.85
C TYR A 386 0.06 2.59 24.12
N ALA A 387 -0.67 1.49 24.32
CA ALA A 387 -1.50 1.27 25.51
C ALA A 387 -0.67 1.25 26.81
N SER A 388 0.53 0.67 26.76
CA SER A 388 1.48 0.67 27.87
C SER A 388 1.89 2.10 28.28
N ASP A 389 2.21 2.95 27.30
CA ASP A 389 2.61 4.34 27.57
C ASP A 389 1.41 5.21 28.03
N ALA A 390 0.25 5.04 27.45
CA ALA A 390 -0.98 5.71 27.88
C ALA A 390 -1.30 5.41 29.35
N LYS A 391 -1.11 4.16 29.79
CA LYS A 391 -1.33 3.74 31.17
C LYS A 391 -0.40 4.46 32.16
N LYS A 392 0.85 4.76 31.77
CA LYS A 392 1.83 5.49 32.62
C LYS A 392 1.37 6.90 32.97
N VAL A 393 0.51 7.50 32.15
CA VAL A 393 -0.08 8.82 32.36
C VAL A 393 -1.51 8.77 32.89
N GLY A 394 -2.06 7.56 33.12
CA GLY A 394 -3.36 7.33 33.73
C GLY A 394 -4.52 7.21 32.75
N VAL A 395 -4.26 6.83 31.52
CA VAL A 395 -5.28 6.53 30.50
C VAL A 395 -5.25 5.03 30.18
N GLU A 396 -6.38 4.36 30.29
CA GLU A 396 -6.54 2.96 29.95
C GLU A 396 -6.93 2.81 28.48
N VAL A 397 -6.12 2.09 27.70
CA VAL A 397 -6.41 1.76 26.32
C VAL A 397 -6.66 0.25 26.21
N LYS A 398 -7.87 -0.11 25.80
CA LYS A 398 -8.30 -1.50 25.62
C LYS A 398 -8.04 -1.94 24.18
N VAL A 399 -6.95 -2.66 23.97
CA VAL A 399 -6.56 -3.14 22.64
C VAL A 399 -7.44 -4.32 22.23
N GLN A 400 -8.05 -4.25 21.04
CA GLN A 400 -8.93 -5.28 20.51
C GLN A 400 -8.66 -5.53 19.02
N ALA A 401 -8.74 -6.81 18.64
CA ALA A 401 -8.72 -7.22 17.23
C ALA A 401 -10.14 -7.23 16.65
N GLY A 402 -10.28 -6.86 15.36
CA GLY A 402 -11.55 -6.91 14.67
C GLY A 402 -11.41 -6.99 13.16
N THR A 403 -12.44 -7.51 12.48
CA THR A 403 -12.54 -7.42 11.02
C THR A 403 -13.00 -6.02 10.60
N ARG A 404 -12.91 -5.71 9.30
CA ARG A 404 -13.36 -4.43 8.74
C ARG A 404 -14.83 -4.13 9.06
N GLU A 405 -15.68 -5.14 9.00
CA GLU A 405 -17.13 -5.06 9.28
C GLU A 405 -17.41 -4.73 10.76
N VAL A 406 -16.57 -5.24 11.67
CA VAL A 406 -16.68 -4.97 13.11
C VAL A 406 -16.17 -3.58 13.46
N VAL A 407 -15.05 -3.18 12.88
CA VAL A 407 -14.33 -1.93 13.23
C VAL A 407 -14.99 -0.71 12.61
N ARG A 408 -15.31 -0.75 11.31
CA ARG A 408 -15.80 0.41 10.55
C ARG A 408 -16.98 1.15 11.19
N PRO A 409 -18.03 0.48 11.71
CA PRO A 409 -19.16 1.16 12.35
C PRO A 409 -18.83 1.83 13.70
N ARG A 410 -17.60 1.67 14.21
CA ARG A 410 -17.16 2.16 15.52
C ARG A 410 -16.17 3.31 15.46
N LEU A 411 -15.69 3.65 14.26
CA LEU A 411 -14.65 4.67 14.05
C LEU A 411 -15.05 6.11 14.48
N ASP A 412 -16.34 6.34 14.72
CA ASP A 412 -16.84 7.62 15.24
C ASP A 412 -16.57 7.83 16.73
N ARG A 413 -16.28 6.77 17.48
CA ARG A 413 -16.14 6.78 18.94
C ARG A 413 -14.94 6.01 19.48
N ASP A 414 -14.52 4.95 18.78
CA ASP A 414 -13.40 4.10 19.16
C ASP A 414 -12.16 4.46 18.32
N ALA A 415 -10.99 4.34 18.92
CA ALA A 415 -9.72 4.53 18.24
C ALA A 415 -9.36 3.34 17.35
N MET A 416 -8.57 3.59 16.32
CA MET A 416 -8.00 2.56 15.46
C MET A 416 -6.51 2.77 15.25
N LEU A 417 -5.74 1.69 15.27
CA LEU A 417 -4.37 1.70 14.78
C LEU A 417 -4.40 1.56 13.26
N MET A 418 -4.06 2.63 12.59
CA MET A 418 -4.05 2.72 11.14
C MET A 418 -2.64 2.83 10.58
N GLY A 419 -2.50 2.62 9.29
CA GLY A 419 -1.37 3.01 8.47
C GLY A 419 -1.87 3.75 7.25
N ASN A 420 -1.10 4.73 6.80
CA ASN A 420 -1.27 5.44 5.55
C ASN A 420 0.06 6.15 5.22
N GLY A 421 0.10 6.93 4.16
CA GLY A 421 1.23 7.74 3.75
C GLY A 421 1.52 7.64 2.27
N ASN A 422 1.82 8.78 1.67
CA ASN A 422 2.20 8.87 0.27
C ASN A 422 3.41 9.81 0.13
N PRO A 423 4.53 9.35 -0.45
CA PRO A 423 5.74 10.16 -0.56
C PRO A 423 5.72 11.15 -1.73
N VAL A 424 4.77 11.01 -2.66
CA VAL A 424 4.75 11.79 -3.91
C VAL A 424 4.22 13.20 -3.69
N ASP A 425 3.08 13.32 -3.05
CA ASP A 425 2.46 14.62 -2.74
C ASP A 425 1.66 14.53 -1.45
N PRO A 426 1.81 15.50 -0.52
CA PRO A 426 1.05 15.49 0.74
C PRO A 426 -0.47 15.50 0.55
N ASP A 427 -0.98 16.07 -0.54
CA ASP A 427 -2.42 16.09 -0.83
C ASP A 427 -3.00 14.66 -0.93
N TYR A 428 -2.23 13.71 -1.44
CA TYR A 428 -2.68 12.34 -1.65
C TYR A 428 -2.99 11.57 -0.36
N ASP A 429 -2.46 12.06 0.75
CA ASP A 429 -2.71 11.53 2.08
C ASP A 429 -3.49 12.52 2.95
N LEU A 430 -2.96 13.73 3.16
CA LEU A 430 -3.43 14.64 4.19
C LEU A 430 -4.84 15.16 3.97
N TYR A 431 -5.26 15.34 2.72
CA TYR A 431 -6.62 15.79 2.44
C TYR A 431 -7.65 14.75 2.86
N GLY A 432 -7.42 13.49 2.50
CA GLY A 432 -8.26 12.36 2.92
C GLY A 432 -8.22 12.12 4.43
N LEU A 433 -7.05 12.31 5.04
CA LEU A 433 -6.83 12.07 6.46
C LEU A 433 -7.51 13.10 7.37
N LEU A 434 -7.48 14.39 6.98
CA LEU A 434 -7.73 15.50 7.91
C LEU A 434 -8.91 16.38 7.53
N HIS A 435 -9.29 16.50 6.24
CA HIS A 435 -10.32 17.46 5.84
C HIS A 435 -11.69 17.08 6.39
N SER A 436 -12.35 18.00 7.10
CA SER A 436 -13.60 17.74 7.84
C SER A 436 -14.75 17.28 6.94
N SER A 437 -14.82 17.78 5.69
CA SER A 437 -15.86 17.38 4.73
C SER A 437 -15.82 15.88 4.35
N LEU A 438 -14.71 15.19 4.64
CA LEU A 438 -14.54 13.77 4.36
C LEU A 438 -14.76 12.88 5.59
N ALA A 439 -15.13 13.47 6.72
CA ALA A 439 -15.35 12.75 7.97
C ALA A 439 -16.43 11.67 7.83
N GLY A 440 -16.03 10.41 8.02
CA GLY A 440 -16.93 9.26 7.92
C GLY A 440 -17.20 8.77 6.49
N ASN A 441 -16.52 9.35 5.48
CA ASN A 441 -16.60 8.86 4.11
C ASN A 441 -15.54 7.75 3.87
N GLY A 442 -15.98 6.52 3.92
CA GLY A 442 -15.08 5.37 3.76
C GLY A 442 -14.06 5.27 4.87
N TRP A 443 -12.78 5.30 4.51
CA TRP A 443 -11.63 5.31 5.41
C TRP A 443 -11.00 6.71 5.54
N ASN A 444 -11.64 7.73 4.94
CA ASN A 444 -11.18 9.11 5.08
C ASN A 444 -11.55 9.65 6.46
N ASN A 445 -10.72 10.53 6.97
CA ASN A 445 -10.87 11.24 8.23
C ASN A 445 -11.55 10.40 9.35
N MET A 446 -10.92 9.25 9.64
CA MET A 446 -11.43 8.28 10.63
C MET A 446 -11.52 8.86 12.04
N ALA A 447 -10.68 9.85 12.37
CA ALA A 447 -10.74 10.56 13.64
C ALA A 447 -11.92 11.54 13.72
N ARG A 448 -12.67 11.74 12.64
CA ARG A 448 -13.65 12.83 12.52
C ARG A 448 -13.07 14.18 12.94
N TYR A 449 -11.83 14.39 12.52
CA TYR A 449 -11.08 15.60 12.83
C TYR A 449 -11.76 16.79 12.17
N ASP A 450 -12.04 17.81 12.97
CA ASP A 450 -12.71 19.03 12.53
C ASP A 450 -11.89 20.23 13.04
N ASN A 451 -11.23 20.89 12.09
CA ASN A 451 -10.40 22.06 12.36
C ASN A 451 -10.39 22.97 11.14
N ALA A 452 -11.11 24.10 11.24
CA ALA A 452 -11.28 25.03 10.13
C ALA A 452 -9.95 25.64 9.61
N THR A 453 -8.92 25.75 10.46
CA THR A 453 -7.58 26.19 10.04
C THR A 453 -6.94 25.14 9.13
N VAL A 454 -7.05 23.86 9.50
CA VAL A 454 -6.52 22.76 8.70
C VAL A 454 -7.27 22.63 7.38
N ASP A 455 -8.60 22.69 7.39
CA ASP A 455 -9.40 22.63 6.16
C ASP A 455 -9.01 23.72 5.17
N LYS A 456 -8.90 24.97 5.67
CA LYS A 456 -8.50 26.12 4.86
C LYS A 456 -7.08 25.96 4.30
N ALA A 457 -6.15 25.45 5.10
CA ALA A 457 -4.77 25.26 4.68
C ALA A 457 -4.66 24.14 3.62
N LEU A 458 -5.36 23.03 3.81
CA LEU A 458 -5.43 21.93 2.84
C LEU A 458 -6.04 22.40 1.50
N ASP A 459 -7.14 23.17 1.56
CA ASP A 459 -7.75 23.74 0.38
C ASP A 459 -6.83 24.72 -0.37
N ALA A 460 -6.08 25.53 0.36
CA ALA A 460 -5.10 26.46 -0.21
C ALA A 460 -3.95 25.69 -0.89
N ALA A 461 -3.33 24.72 -0.19
CA ALA A 461 -2.25 23.90 -0.72
C ALA A 461 -2.63 23.16 -2.01
N ARG A 462 -3.86 22.72 -2.10
CA ARG A 462 -4.41 21.98 -3.26
C ARG A 462 -4.54 22.86 -4.49
N ARG A 463 -4.83 24.16 -4.32
CA ARG A 463 -5.22 25.07 -5.40
C ARG A 463 -4.09 25.93 -5.95
N THR A 464 -2.94 25.98 -5.30
CA THR A 464 -1.77 26.73 -5.79
C THR A 464 -0.72 25.78 -6.35
N ALA A 465 -0.05 26.21 -7.44
CA ALA A 465 1.12 25.54 -7.98
C ALA A 465 2.43 26.15 -7.44
N ASP A 466 2.35 27.21 -6.64
CA ASP A 466 3.51 27.84 -6.01
C ASP A 466 3.99 26.99 -4.83
N ASP A 467 5.21 26.48 -4.91
CA ASP A 467 5.80 25.62 -3.89
C ASP A 467 5.94 26.32 -2.53
N THR A 468 6.19 27.63 -2.51
CA THR A 468 6.34 28.40 -1.27
C THR A 468 5.00 28.49 -0.55
N GLU A 469 3.94 28.79 -1.28
CA GLU A 469 2.58 28.83 -0.74
C GLU A 469 2.13 27.44 -0.26
N ARG A 470 2.44 26.38 -1.04
CA ARG A 470 2.13 24.99 -0.63
C ARG A 470 2.86 24.62 0.66
N ARG A 471 4.16 24.92 0.76
CA ARG A 471 4.96 24.68 1.99
C ARG A 471 4.39 25.41 3.18
N ALA A 472 4.02 26.69 3.02
CA ALA A 472 3.42 27.48 4.08
C ALA A 472 2.10 26.85 4.56
N ALA A 473 1.24 26.42 3.65
CA ALA A 473 -0.02 25.80 3.98
C ALA A 473 0.17 24.45 4.70
N TYR A 474 1.04 23.56 4.22
CA TYR A 474 1.33 22.31 4.92
C TYR A 474 2.05 22.49 6.25
N THR A 475 2.82 23.56 6.41
CA THR A 475 3.39 23.97 7.71
C THR A 475 2.28 24.33 8.70
N GLU A 476 1.26 25.08 8.26
CA GLU A 476 0.10 25.41 9.08
C GLU A 476 -0.68 24.16 9.52
N VAL A 477 -0.90 23.21 8.62
CA VAL A 477 -1.51 21.90 8.94
C VAL A 477 -0.72 21.19 10.04
N GLN A 478 0.59 21.05 9.88
CA GLN A 478 1.43 20.32 10.84
C GLN A 478 1.46 21.03 12.21
N ARG A 479 1.53 22.35 12.25
CA ARG A 479 1.46 23.13 13.50
C ARG A 479 0.10 23.00 14.19
N ALA A 480 -0.99 22.99 13.42
CA ALA A 480 -2.32 22.77 13.98
C ALA A 480 -2.45 21.39 14.63
N LEU A 481 -1.86 20.36 14.02
CA LEU A 481 -1.81 19.01 14.59
C LEU A 481 -0.96 18.92 15.87
N VAL A 482 0.05 19.78 16.06
CA VAL A 482 0.77 19.89 17.34
C VAL A 482 -0.15 20.38 18.44
N GLU A 483 -0.95 21.40 18.16
CA GLU A 483 -1.83 22.03 19.13
C GLU A 483 -3.11 21.23 19.39
N ASP A 484 -3.64 20.58 18.39
CA ASP A 484 -4.88 19.79 18.46
C ASP A 484 -4.76 18.48 17.67
N PRO A 485 -4.11 17.46 18.23
CA PRO A 485 -3.88 16.22 17.51
C PRO A 485 -5.17 15.41 17.34
N GLY A 486 -5.55 15.14 16.09
CA GLY A 486 -6.58 14.14 15.76
C GLY A 486 -6.03 12.71 15.70
N TYR A 487 -4.71 12.60 15.66
CA TYR A 487 -3.95 11.36 15.53
C TYR A 487 -2.71 11.41 16.41
N THR A 488 -2.32 10.28 17.00
CA THR A 488 -0.98 10.09 17.54
C THR A 488 -0.18 9.30 16.52
N PHE A 489 0.72 9.96 15.79
CA PHE A 489 1.66 9.29 14.91
C PHE A 489 2.73 8.58 15.74
N LEU A 490 3.09 7.36 15.37
CA LEU A 490 4.00 6.50 16.13
C LEU A 490 5.33 6.31 15.40
N THR A 491 5.27 5.71 14.23
CA THR A 491 6.47 5.32 13.45
C THR A 491 6.22 5.50 11.96
N LEU A 492 7.29 5.76 11.22
CA LEU A 492 7.43 5.47 9.79
C LEU A 492 8.13 4.11 9.67
N ILE A 493 7.70 3.27 8.75
CA ILE A 493 8.19 1.89 8.63
C ILE A 493 9.07 1.76 7.39
N ASP A 494 10.26 1.19 7.52
CA ASP A 494 11.01 0.74 6.36
C ASP A 494 10.47 -0.62 5.90
N HIS A 495 10.17 -0.74 4.62
CA HIS A 495 9.73 -2.00 4.07
C HIS A 495 10.96 -2.89 3.78
N MET A 496 10.94 -4.10 4.36
CA MET A 496 12.08 -5.00 4.27
C MET A 496 11.86 -6.05 3.19
N TYR A 497 12.78 -6.12 2.26
CA TYR A 497 12.76 -7.07 1.17
C TYR A 497 13.99 -7.95 1.19
N VAL A 498 13.80 -9.23 0.93
CA VAL A 498 14.89 -10.19 0.76
C VAL A 498 14.81 -10.76 -0.64
N VAL A 499 15.90 -10.65 -1.39
CA VAL A 499 15.99 -11.04 -2.78
C VAL A 499 17.19 -11.97 -2.97
N ASN A 500 17.01 -13.06 -3.72
CA ASN A 500 18.10 -13.95 -4.13
C ASN A 500 19.18 -13.17 -4.89
N ASP A 501 20.46 -13.40 -4.58
CA ASP A 501 21.58 -12.68 -5.22
C ASP A 501 21.76 -13.02 -6.72
N GLY A 502 21.03 -14.00 -7.24
CA GLY A 502 21.01 -14.33 -8.68
C GLY A 502 20.41 -13.24 -9.59
N TRP A 503 19.92 -12.14 -9.04
CA TRP A 503 19.28 -11.06 -9.80
C TRP A 503 20.09 -9.77 -9.75
N SER A 504 20.11 -9.03 -10.88
CA SER A 504 20.67 -7.67 -11.01
C SER A 504 19.59 -6.69 -11.48
N GLY A 505 19.80 -5.39 -11.24
CA GLY A 505 18.82 -4.34 -11.55
C GLY A 505 17.80 -4.11 -10.43
N VAL A 506 17.91 -4.83 -9.31
CA VAL A 506 17.06 -4.63 -8.14
C VAL A 506 17.40 -3.29 -7.48
N THR A 507 16.43 -2.40 -7.41
CA THR A 507 16.56 -1.08 -6.74
C THR A 507 15.36 -0.82 -5.86
N THR A 508 15.54 -0.06 -4.79
CA THR A 508 14.46 0.45 -3.96
C THR A 508 14.14 1.89 -4.31
N ARG A 509 12.97 2.35 -3.96
CA ARG A 509 12.57 3.76 -3.94
C ARG A 509 11.85 4.06 -2.64
N VAL A 510 11.58 5.32 -2.33
CA VAL A 510 10.70 5.65 -1.21
C VAL A 510 9.28 5.17 -1.52
N GLU A 511 8.68 4.43 -0.60
CA GLU A 511 7.41 3.73 -0.85
C GLU A 511 6.21 4.41 -0.18
N PRO A 512 5.03 4.35 -0.79
CA PRO A 512 3.79 4.71 -0.13
C PRO A 512 3.39 3.61 0.89
N HIS A 513 2.34 3.88 1.65
CA HIS A 513 1.63 2.82 2.35
C HIS A 513 1.10 1.81 1.33
N ASP A 514 1.70 0.65 1.29
CA ASP A 514 1.37 -0.41 0.35
C ASP A 514 1.28 -1.75 1.09
N HIS A 515 0.42 -2.60 0.60
CA HIS A 515 0.23 -3.96 1.10
C HIS A 515 1.10 -4.99 0.35
N GLY A 516 2.25 -4.58 -0.18
CA GLY A 516 3.25 -5.46 -0.78
C GLY A 516 3.10 -5.69 -2.29
N LEU A 517 2.34 -4.82 -2.99
CA LEU A 517 2.25 -4.84 -4.47
C LEU A 517 3.30 -3.93 -5.14
N ALA A 518 3.86 -2.97 -4.42
CA ALA A 518 5.03 -2.21 -4.82
C ALA A 518 6.32 -2.94 -4.38
N GLY A 519 7.23 -2.27 -3.78
CA GLY A 519 8.45 -2.88 -3.31
C GLY A 519 9.55 -2.88 -4.36
N PRO A 520 10.62 -3.66 -4.19
CA PRO A 520 11.75 -3.64 -5.12
C PRO A 520 11.39 -4.16 -6.51
N TRP A 521 10.26 -4.84 -6.66
CA TRP A 521 9.73 -5.25 -7.98
C TRP A 521 8.97 -4.14 -8.71
N TRP A 522 9.00 -2.91 -8.21
CA TRP A 522 8.47 -1.75 -8.94
C TRP A 522 9.10 -1.60 -10.33
N ASN A 523 10.35 -2.07 -10.52
CA ASN A 523 11.10 -2.08 -11.78
C ASN A 523 11.47 -3.51 -12.22
N VAL A 524 10.66 -4.52 -11.91
CA VAL A 524 10.96 -5.94 -12.20
C VAL A 524 11.16 -6.22 -13.69
N GLU A 525 10.62 -5.40 -14.57
CA GLU A 525 10.84 -5.42 -16.01
C GLU A 525 12.30 -5.20 -16.41
N ASP A 526 13.06 -4.48 -15.58
CA ASP A 526 14.48 -4.19 -15.78
C ASP A 526 15.42 -5.25 -15.18
N TRP A 527 14.88 -6.15 -14.35
CA TRP A 527 15.69 -7.16 -13.70
C TRP A 527 16.28 -8.14 -14.69
N LYS A 528 17.50 -8.61 -14.40
CA LYS A 528 18.23 -9.58 -15.24
C LYS A 528 18.86 -10.64 -14.34
N PRO A 529 18.86 -11.92 -14.77
CA PRO A 529 19.71 -12.92 -14.14
C PRO A 529 21.17 -12.44 -14.11
N ARG A 530 21.86 -12.70 -13.02
CA ARG A 530 23.32 -12.55 -12.99
C ARG A 530 23.95 -13.70 -13.75
N ALA A 531 24.96 -13.38 -14.54
CA ALA A 531 25.74 -14.36 -15.27
C ALA A 531 26.52 -15.27 -14.30
#